data_9fc3bfa5d63daa0f0887fd27e41d0c59
#
_entry.id   9fc3bfa5d63daa0f0887fd27e41d0c59
#
_cell.length_a   1.000
_cell.length_b   1.000
_cell.length_c   1.000
_cell.angle_alpha   90.00
_cell.angle_beta   90.00
_cell.angle_gamma   90.00
#
_symmetry.space_group_name_H-M   'P 1'
#
loop_
_entity.id
_entity.type
_entity.pdbx_description
1 polymer ?
#
loop_
_entity_poly.entity_id
_entity_poly.type
_entity_poly.pdbx_seq_one_letter_code
_entity_poly.pdbx_strand_id
1 'polypeptide(L)'
;MVNSLITWDEQSCTRFLDASVYTGFHKKLAQKILPFLEPGDTLCDIGCGLGRLDLELAPFVSGILAVDVSEYAIKMLETGIRDSGVENIRTHCGDAMELTPGFDVIVMSMYGKSDILKILGRCRRRFIKIVSASKKSGLYPERHRREVKNLVPVEKAGLESLGIDYMLDLCSIEFGQPLRTWQDAEAFVLSNAPEADSGEINAFLDENIKRTGREDFPLYLPYQKELGIFVVDARS
;
A
#
# COMPACT_ATOMS: atom_id res chain seq x y z
N MET A 1 10.22 19.31 7.40
CA MET A 1 10.02 18.86 6.00
C MET A 1 8.86 17.90 6.06
N VAL A 2 7.71 18.33 5.54
CA VAL A 2 6.46 17.56 5.58
C VAL A 2 6.65 16.33 4.69
N ASN A 3 6.57 15.13 5.29
CA ASN A 3 6.34 13.92 4.50
C ASN A 3 5.10 14.18 3.66
N SER A 4 5.16 13.97 2.34
CA SER A 4 3.96 14.04 1.51
C SER A 4 3.06 12.87 1.89
N LEU A 5 2.20 13.09 2.88
CA LEU A 5 1.07 12.21 3.16
C LEU A 5 0.26 12.10 1.86
N ILE A 6 -0.16 10.90 1.52
CA ILE A 6 -1.13 10.72 0.44
C ILE A 6 -2.39 11.48 0.85
N THR A 7 -2.76 12.48 0.08
CA THR A 7 -4.03 13.17 0.29
C THR A 7 -5.12 12.35 -0.41
N TRP A 8 -5.97 11.74 0.39
CA TRP A 8 -7.10 10.99 -0.11
C TRP A 8 -8.27 11.94 -0.44
N ASP A 9 -8.75 11.87 -1.67
CA ASP A 9 -9.99 12.47 -2.15
C ASP A 9 -10.83 11.42 -2.88
N GLU A 10 -12.03 11.77 -3.28
CA GLU A 10 -12.97 10.85 -3.92
C GLU A 10 -12.39 10.20 -5.18
N GLN A 11 -11.68 10.98 -6.01
CA GLN A 11 -11.14 10.50 -7.27
C GLN A 11 -9.95 9.56 -7.04
N SER A 12 -9.02 9.91 -6.17
CA SER A 12 -7.86 9.08 -5.84
C SER A 12 -8.28 7.78 -5.16
N CYS A 13 -9.28 7.83 -4.27
CA CYS A 13 -9.87 6.63 -3.66
C CYS A 13 -10.53 5.73 -4.70
N THR A 14 -11.38 6.28 -5.58
CA THR A 14 -12.04 5.50 -6.63
C THR A 14 -11.00 4.80 -7.52
N ARG A 15 -10.00 5.53 -7.99
CA ARG A 15 -8.91 4.97 -8.82
C ARG A 15 -8.12 3.88 -8.11
N PHE A 16 -7.79 4.11 -6.84
CA PHE A 16 -7.08 3.10 -6.04
C PHE A 16 -7.91 1.83 -5.83
N LEU A 17 -9.21 1.97 -5.53
CA LEU A 17 -10.11 0.85 -5.35
C LEU A 17 -10.32 0.08 -6.67
N ASP A 18 -10.55 0.79 -7.76
CA ASP A 18 -10.65 0.18 -9.11
C ASP A 18 -9.39 -0.62 -9.44
N ALA A 19 -8.19 -0.06 -9.22
CA ALA A 19 -6.92 -0.73 -9.45
C ALA A 19 -6.75 -1.96 -8.55
N SER A 20 -7.08 -1.82 -7.26
CA SER A 20 -6.99 -2.90 -6.28
C SER A 20 -7.87 -4.10 -6.65
N VAL A 21 -9.13 -3.84 -7.02
CA VAL A 21 -10.10 -4.89 -7.40
C VAL A 21 -9.71 -5.51 -8.74
N TYR A 22 -9.41 -4.67 -9.74
CA TYR A 22 -9.09 -5.13 -11.09
C TYR A 22 -7.86 -6.05 -11.14
N THR A 23 -6.81 -5.70 -10.41
CA THR A 23 -5.54 -6.45 -10.42
C THR A 23 -5.49 -7.55 -9.37
N GLY A 24 -6.34 -7.50 -8.34
CA GLY A 24 -6.26 -8.36 -7.16
C GLY A 24 -4.98 -8.13 -6.34
N PHE A 25 -4.40 -6.92 -6.40
CA PHE A 25 -3.11 -6.59 -5.79
C PHE A 25 -3.07 -6.93 -4.30
N HIS A 26 -4.03 -6.45 -3.51
CA HIS A 26 -4.02 -6.63 -2.07
C HIS A 26 -4.24 -8.09 -1.67
N LYS A 27 -5.04 -8.85 -2.44
CA LYS A 27 -5.18 -10.30 -2.26
C LYS A 27 -3.86 -11.04 -2.50
N LYS A 28 -3.14 -10.69 -3.57
CA LYS A 28 -1.82 -11.27 -3.87
C LYS A 28 -0.78 -10.88 -2.82
N LEU A 29 -0.82 -9.63 -2.34
CA LEU A 29 0.06 -9.15 -1.27
C LEU A 29 -0.25 -9.87 0.06
N ALA A 30 -1.52 -10.03 0.41
CA ALA A 30 -1.92 -10.79 1.59
C ALA A 30 -1.38 -12.22 1.56
N GLN A 31 -1.47 -12.91 0.41
CA GLN A 31 -0.91 -14.26 0.24
C GLN A 31 0.60 -14.34 0.55
N LYS A 32 1.35 -13.26 0.32
CA LYS A 32 2.77 -13.17 0.68
C LYS A 32 2.99 -12.98 2.19
N ILE A 33 2.03 -12.40 2.89
CA ILE A 33 2.09 -12.11 4.33
C ILE A 33 1.58 -13.29 5.16
N LEU A 34 0.57 -14.02 4.68
CA LEU A 34 -0.08 -15.11 5.41
C LEU A 34 0.88 -16.15 6.04
N PRO A 35 1.99 -16.56 5.41
CA PRO A 35 2.93 -17.52 6.04
C PRO A 35 3.55 -17.02 7.35
N PHE A 36 3.45 -15.74 7.64
CA PHE A 36 4.01 -15.11 8.84
C PHE A 36 2.96 -14.80 9.90
N LEU A 37 1.68 -15.12 9.65
CA LEU A 37 0.56 -14.89 10.56
C LEU A 37 0.10 -16.21 11.19
N GLU A 38 -0.50 -16.09 12.37
CA GLU A 38 -1.16 -17.19 13.08
C GLU A 38 -2.62 -16.82 13.35
N PRO A 39 -3.57 -17.80 13.37
CA PRO A 39 -5.00 -17.51 13.55
C PRO A 39 -5.34 -16.75 14.84
N GLY A 40 -4.49 -16.88 15.87
CA GLY A 40 -4.65 -16.19 17.15
C GLY A 40 -4.06 -14.78 17.20
N ASP A 41 -3.35 -14.34 16.17
CA ASP A 41 -2.67 -13.03 16.18
C ASP A 41 -3.64 -11.85 16.28
N THR A 42 -3.27 -10.88 17.09
CA THR A 42 -3.77 -9.51 17.02
C THR A 42 -2.83 -8.69 16.13
N LEU A 43 -3.37 -8.07 15.09
CA LEU A 43 -2.60 -7.30 14.10
C LEU A 43 -2.88 -5.80 14.23
N CYS A 44 -1.83 -4.98 14.13
CA CYS A 44 -1.97 -3.55 13.91
C CYS A 44 -1.40 -3.17 12.55
N ASP A 45 -2.22 -2.59 11.65
CA ASP A 45 -1.74 -2.00 10.39
C ASP A 45 -1.56 -0.50 10.57
N ILE A 46 -0.30 -0.05 10.52
CA ILE A 46 0.07 1.36 10.70
C ILE A 46 0.18 2.04 9.34
N GLY A 47 -0.69 3.01 9.11
CA GLY A 47 -0.86 3.66 7.81
C GLY A 47 -1.69 2.82 6.86
N CYS A 48 -2.81 2.28 7.33
CA CYS A 48 -3.67 1.35 6.62
C CYS A 48 -4.30 1.94 5.33
N GLY A 49 -4.36 3.27 5.20
CA GLY A 49 -5.03 3.93 4.09
C GLY A 49 -6.48 3.46 3.97
N LEU A 50 -6.87 2.96 2.80
CA LEU A 50 -8.22 2.46 2.55
C LEU A 50 -8.47 1.02 3.07
N GLY A 51 -7.52 0.43 3.81
CA GLY A 51 -7.65 -0.86 4.49
C GLY A 51 -7.86 -2.07 3.58
N ARG A 52 -7.49 -1.98 2.30
CA ARG A 52 -7.71 -3.10 1.36
C ARG A 52 -6.90 -4.33 1.74
N LEU A 53 -5.72 -4.14 2.33
CA LEU A 53 -4.92 -5.26 2.84
C LEU A 53 -5.56 -5.86 4.09
N ASP A 54 -6.10 -5.03 4.98
CA ASP A 54 -6.77 -5.47 6.20
C ASP A 54 -7.97 -6.37 5.91
N LEU A 55 -8.80 -5.99 4.93
CA LEU A 55 -9.95 -6.78 4.49
C LEU A 55 -9.53 -8.18 3.98
N GLU A 56 -8.38 -8.29 3.33
CA GLU A 56 -7.84 -9.57 2.84
C GLU A 56 -7.19 -10.39 3.96
N LEU A 57 -6.66 -9.76 5.02
CA LEU A 57 -6.00 -10.43 6.14
C LEU A 57 -6.97 -10.82 7.27
N ALA A 58 -8.09 -10.12 7.40
CA ALA A 58 -9.04 -10.31 8.50
C ALA A 58 -9.50 -11.77 8.72
N PRO A 59 -9.75 -12.58 7.68
CA PRO A 59 -10.16 -13.98 7.89
C PRO A 59 -9.09 -14.88 8.54
N PHE A 60 -7.85 -14.43 8.65
CA PHE A 60 -6.70 -15.25 9.04
C PHE A 60 -6.11 -14.88 10.41
N VAL A 61 -6.66 -13.87 11.07
CA VAL A 61 -6.19 -13.36 12.38
C VAL A 61 -7.35 -13.17 13.34
N SER A 62 -7.07 -13.07 14.64
CA SER A 62 -8.12 -12.89 15.67
C SER A 62 -8.74 -11.49 15.63
N GLY A 63 -7.98 -10.49 15.22
CA GLY A 63 -8.46 -9.12 15.10
C GLY A 63 -7.41 -8.18 14.52
N ILE A 64 -7.89 -7.12 13.87
CA ILE A 64 -7.05 -6.08 13.28
C ILE A 64 -7.42 -4.72 13.89
N LEU A 65 -6.41 -3.93 14.25
CA LEU A 65 -6.53 -2.50 14.48
C LEU A 65 -5.88 -1.78 13.30
N ALA A 66 -6.70 -1.21 12.43
CA ALA A 66 -6.28 -0.44 11.26
C ALA A 66 -6.17 1.05 11.64
N VAL A 67 -4.98 1.62 11.45
CA VAL A 67 -4.65 2.99 11.92
C VAL A 67 -4.20 3.85 10.76
N ASP A 68 -4.83 5.00 10.59
CA ASP A 68 -4.37 6.04 9.65
C ASP A 68 -4.67 7.43 10.21
N VAL A 69 -3.88 8.43 9.84
CA VAL A 69 -4.11 9.83 10.24
C VAL A 69 -5.16 10.51 9.35
N SER A 70 -5.51 9.92 8.22
CA SER A 70 -6.50 10.43 7.29
C SER A 70 -7.91 10.01 7.70
N GLU A 71 -8.71 10.96 8.19
CA GLU A 71 -10.13 10.73 8.50
C GLU A 71 -10.91 10.23 7.29
N TYR A 72 -10.57 10.73 6.09
CA TYR A 72 -11.21 10.28 4.85
C TYR A 72 -10.90 8.80 4.54
N ALA A 73 -9.65 8.38 4.68
CA ALA A 73 -9.25 7.00 4.46
C ALA A 73 -9.95 6.05 5.45
N ILE A 74 -10.00 6.43 6.73
CA ILE A 74 -10.70 5.66 7.77
C ILE A 74 -12.20 5.50 7.45
N LYS A 75 -12.89 6.57 7.06
CA LYS A 75 -14.31 6.50 6.66
C LYS A 75 -14.54 5.56 5.48
N MET A 76 -13.63 5.57 4.50
CA MET A 76 -13.70 4.64 3.36
C MET A 76 -13.48 3.19 3.78
N LEU A 77 -12.52 2.94 4.68
CA LEU A 77 -12.30 1.62 5.25
C LEU A 77 -13.53 1.12 6.03
N GLU A 78 -14.12 1.96 6.87
CA GLU A 78 -15.35 1.62 7.62
C GLU A 78 -16.51 1.26 6.69
N THR A 79 -16.61 1.91 5.54
CA THR A 79 -17.57 1.53 4.51
C THR A 79 -17.24 0.15 3.95
N GLY A 80 -15.98 -0.12 3.59
CA GLY A 80 -15.53 -1.42 3.11
C GLY A 80 -15.76 -2.55 4.13
N ILE A 81 -15.57 -2.30 5.43
CA ILE A 81 -15.85 -3.26 6.51
C ILE A 81 -17.34 -3.61 6.52
N ARG A 82 -18.23 -2.61 6.50
CA ARG A 82 -19.68 -2.85 6.46
C ARG A 82 -20.12 -3.64 5.23
N ASP A 83 -19.60 -3.27 4.07
CA ASP A 83 -19.98 -3.88 2.79
C ASP A 83 -19.48 -5.34 2.67
N SER A 84 -18.33 -5.65 3.30
CA SER A 84 -17.76 -7.00 3.30
C SER A 84 -18.30 -7.90 4.41
N GLY A 85 -18.99 -7.36 5.42
CA GLY A 85 -19.47 -8.10 6.58
C GLY A 85 -18.37 -8.62 7.51
N VAL A 86 -17.17 -8.03 7.45
CA VAL A 86 -16.05 -8.37 8.33
C VAL A 86 -16.28 -7.74 9.71
N GLU A 87 -16.14 -8.54 10.78
CA GLU A 87 -16.47 -8.10 12.15
C GLU A 87 -15.24 -7.88 13.05
N ASN A 88 -14.06 -8.36 12.63
CA ASN A 88 -12.85 -8.37 13.45
C ASN A 88 -11.85 -7.27 13.08
N ILE A 89 -12.27 -6.24 12.35
CA ILE A 89 -11.47 -5.02 12.10
C ILE A 89 -12.02 -3.86 12.92
N ARG A 90 -11.15 -3.20 13.66
CA ARG A 90 -11.41 -1.91 14.31
C ARG A 90 -10.54 -0.84 13.67
N THR A 91 -11.06 0.38 13.59
CA THR A 91 -10.37 1.52 12.99
C THR A 91 -9.95 2.53 14.07
N HIS A 92 -8.86 3.22 13.82
CA HIS A 92 -8.43 4.35 14.64
C HIS A 92 -7.89 5.47 13.73
N CYS A 93 -8.47 6.67 13.86
CA CYS A 93 -7.96 7.86 13.18
C CYS A 93 -6.99 8.59 14.12
N GLY A 94 -5.69 8.52 13.84
CA GLY A 94 -4.68 9.14 14.69
C GLY A 94 -3.28 8.57 14.52
N ASP A 95 -2.37 8.98 15.41
CA ASP A 95 -1.00 8.47 15.43
C ASP A 95 -0.95 7.12 16.15
N ALA A 96 -0.48 6.09 15.45
CA ALA A 96 -0.28 4.76 16.03
C ALA A 96 0.70 4.76 17.22
N MET A 97 1.58 5.77 17.33
CA MET A 97 2.52 5.87 18.44
C MET A 97 1.85 6.28 19.76
N GLU A 98 0.64 6.81 19.72
CA GLU A 98 -0.16 7.16 20.91
C GLU A 98 -0.96 5.95 21.45
N LEU A 99 -1.08 4.87 20.69
CA LEU A 99 -1.81 3.69 21.09
C LEU A 99 -1.06 2.88 22.16
N THR A 100 -1.81 2.10 22.93
CA THR A 100 -1.23 1.12 23.85
C THR A 100 -0.48 0.04 23.08
N PRO A 101 0.80 -0.26 23.40
CA PRO A 101 1.56 -1.31 22.74
C PRO A 101 1.00 -2.70 23.05
N GLY A 102 1.38 -3.70 22.26
CA GLY A 102 1.12 -5.10 22.57
C GLY A 102 0.32 -5.87 21.52
N PHE A 103 0.53 -5.56 20.25
CA PHE A 103 0.04 -6.37 19.14
C PHE A 103 1.00 -7.53 18.86
N ASP A 104 0.46 -8.67 18.46
CA ASP A 104 1.29 -9.83 18.09
C ASP A 104 2.02 -9.57 16.79
N VAL A 105 1.34 -8.93 15.83
CA VAL A 105 1.91 -8.53 14.54
C VAL A 105 1.67 -7.05 14.28
N ILE A 106 2.70 -6.36 13.78
CA ILE A 106 2.57 -5.01 13.23
C ILE A 106 2.89 -5.08 11.75
N VAL A 107 2.01 -4.52 10.92
CA VAL A 107 2.20 -4.35 9.48
C VAL A 107 2.36 -2.87 9.17
N MET A 108 3.27 -2.55 8.25
CA MET A 108 3.43 -1.23 7.66
C MET A 108 3.60 -1.38 6.15
N SER A 109 2.57 -1.06 5.39
CA SER A 109 2.60 -1.21 3.93
C SER A 109 2.74 0.16 3.25
N MET A 110 3.86 0.36 2.53
CA MET A 110 4.15 1.60 1.78
C MET A 110 4.10 2.87 2.64
N TYR A 111 4.10 2.71 3.95
CA TYR A 111 4.10 3.78 4.93
C TYR A 111 5.48 4.46 5.03
N GLY A 112 5.48 5.74 5.40
CA GLY A 112 6.66 6.60 5.46
C GLY A 112 7.79 6.11 6.37
N LYS A 113 8.69 7.03 6.72
CA LYS A 113 9.83 6.75 7.60
C LYS A 113 9.34 6.48 9.02
N SER A 114 9.73 5.36 9.61
CA SER A 114 9.39 4.97 10.99
C SER A 114 10.65 4.74 11.82
N ASP A 115 10.55 4.98 13.12
CA ASP A 115 11.54 4.56 14.10
C ASP A 115 11.33 3.07 14.39
N ILE A 116 12.18 2.24 13.78
CA ILE A 116 12.08 0.77 13.85
C ILE A 116 12.08 0.29 15.30
N LEU A 117 12.95 0.82 16.16
CA LEU A 117 13.04 0.39 17.57
C LEU A 117 11.76 0.70 18.35
N LYS A 118 11.13 1.84 18.09
CA LYS A 118 9.84 2.17 18.71
C LYS A 118 8.73 1.23 18.24
N ILE A 119 8.74 0.84 16.97
CA ILE A 119 7.76 -0.11 16.42
C ILE A 119 7.98 -1.50 17.02
N LEU A 120 9.21 -2.00 17.03
CA LEU A 120 9.53 -3.30 17.62
C LEU A 120 9.17 -3.38 19.10
N GLY A 121 9.38 -2.30 19.88
CA GLY A 121 8.96 -2.23 21.29
C GLY A 121 7.44 -2.33 21.51
N ARG A 122 6.62 -2.24 20.44
CA ARG A 122 5.17 -2.37 20.49
C ARG A 122 4.68 -3.73 19.95
N CYS A 123 5.55 -4.47 19.29
CA CYS A 123 5.30 -5.75 18.66
C CYS A 123 5.72 -6.91 19.58
N ARG A 124 4.87 -7.93 19.72
CA ARG A 124 5.19 -9.11 20.54
C ARG A 124 5.86 -10.23 19.74
N ARG A 125 5.58 -10.31 18.44
CA ARG A 125 6.00 -11.46 17.64
C ARG A 125 6.64 -11.07 16.31
N ARG A 126 5.92 -10.37 15.43
CA ARG A 126 6.43 -10.07 14.08
C ARG A 126 6.14 -8.65 13.64
N PHE A 127 7.16 -8.01 13.11
CA PHE A 127 7.02 -6.76 12.37
C PHE A 127 7.21 -7.04 10.89
N ILE A 128 6.23 -6.65 10.08
CA ILE A 128 6.20 -6.85 8.63
C ILE A 128 6.16 -5.48 7.97
N LYS A 129 7.20 -5.16 7.19
CA LYS A 129 7.28 -3.89 6.48
C LYS A 129 7.38 -4.10 4.98
N ILE A 130 6.48 -3.48 4.24
CA ILE A 130 6.44 -3.53 2.79
C ILE A 130 6.91 -2.19 2.23
N VAL A 131 7.94 -2.20 1.39
CA VAL A 131 8.52 -1.03 0.76
C VAL A 131 8.70 -1.22 -0.75
N SER A 132 8.94 -0.16 -1.49
CA SER A 132 9.25 -0.26 -2.92
C SER A 132 10.66 -0.84 -3.14
N ALA A 133 10.80 -1.69 -4.14
CA ALA A 133 12.09 -2.12 -4.64
C ALA A 133 12.58 -1.26 -5.82
N SER A 134 11.69 -0.47 -6.44
CA SER A 134 12.03 0.44 -7.55
C SER A 134 12.25 1.87 -7.08
N LYS A 135 13.36 2.48 -7.53
CA LYS A 135 13.69 3.89 -7.23
C LYS A 135 12.71 4.89 -7.85
N LYS A 136 12.18 4.55 -9.02
CA LYS A 136 11.21 5.37 -9.75
C LYS A 136 9.97 4.54 -9.97
N SER A 137 8.83 5.03 -9.56
CA SER A 137 7.56 4.36 -9.75
C SER A 137 6.51 5.34 -10.27
N GLY A 138 5.54 4.82 -10.99
CA GLY A 138 4.38 5.58 -11.43
C GLY A 138 3.97 5.27 -12.86
N LEU A 139 2.69 5.51 -13.12
CA LEU A 139 2.01 5.31 -14.41
C LEU A 139 1.88 6.63 -15.15
N TYR A 140 3.04 7.29 -15.39
CA TYR A 140 3.14 8.58 -16.08
C TYR A 140 4.53 8.72 -16.70
N PRO A 141 4.77 9.69 -17.59
CA PRO A 141 6.03 9.83 -18.31
C PRO A 141 7.25 9.85 -17.38
N GLU A 142 8.32 9.14 -17.77
CA GLU A 142 9.45 8.83 -16.89
C GLU A 142 10.13 10.08 -16.32
N ARG A 143 10.25 11.15 -17.11
CA ARG A 143 10.90 12.40 -16.67
C ARG A 143 10.20 13.07 -15.48
N HIS A 144 8.90 12.79 -15.27
CA HIS A 144 8.10 13.34 -14.17
C HIS A 144 8.04 12.40 -12.98
N ARG A 145 8.58 11.17 -13.08
CA ARG A 145 8.54 10.18 -11.98
C ARG A 145 9.37 10.66 -10.81
N ARG A 146 8.73 10.71 -9.66
CA ARG A 146 9.38 11.12 -8.41
C ARG A 146 10.19 9.96 -7.84
N GLU A 147 11.29 10.29 -7.16
CA GLU A 147 12.05 9.30 -6.41
C GLU A 147 11.26 8.79 -5.22
N VAL A 148 11.24 7.48 -5.07
CA VAL A 148 10.65 6.81 -3.91
C VAL A 148 11.66 6.86 -2.77
N LYS A 149 11.24 7.32 -1.59
CA LYS A 149 12.13 7.44 -0.42
C LYS A 149 12.23 6.15 0.41
N ASN A 150 11.12 5.39 0.49
CA ASN A 150 11.08 4.12 1.22
C ASN A 150 11.43 2.98 0.28
N LEU A 151 12.71 2.67 0.24
CA LEU A 151 13.29 1.69 -0.67
C LEU A 151 13.90 0.53 0.09
N VAL A 152 13.90 -0.64 -0.55
CA VAL A 152 14.57 -1.84 -0.02
C VAL A 152 16.00 -1.54 0.45
N PRO A 153 16.89 -0.88 -0.31
CA PRO A 153 18.25 -0.58 0.17
C PRO A 153 18.29 0.29 1.42
N VAL A 154 17.35 1.25 1.55
CA VAL A 154 17.29 2.16 2.71
C VAL A 154 16.83 1.42 3.96
N GLU A 155 15.79 0.59 3.83
CA GLU A 155 15.28 -0.22 4.94
C GLU A 155 16.29 -1.26 5.39
N LYS A 156 16.91 -1.95 4.43
CA LYS A 156 18.00 -2.91 4.67
C LYS A 156 19.14 -2.27 5.47
N ALA A 157 19.67 -1.15 5.00
CA ALA A 157 20.74 -0.43 5.72
C ALA A 157 20.30 0.02 7.13
N GLY A 158 19.04 0.41 7.31
CA GLY A 158 18.48 0.76 8.61
C GLY A 158 18.49 -0.41 9.59
N LEU A 159 17.99 -1.58 9.18
CA LEU A 159 17.96 -2.80 10.00
C LEU A 159 19.38 -3.30 10.34
N GLU A 160 20.25 -3.36 9.33
CA GLU A 160 21.65 -3.79 9.49
C GLU A 160 22.44 -2.87 10.43
N SER A 161 22.21 -1.55 10.37
CA SER A 161 22.88 -0.58 11.29
C SER A 161 22.48 -0.75 12.75
N LEU A 162 21.31 -1.36 13.00
CA LEU A 162 20.80 -1.66 14.32
C LEU A 162 21.10 -3.09 14.78
N GLY A 163 21.75 -3.91 13.93
CA GLY A 163 22.01 -5.31 14.20
C GLY A 163 20.74 -6.18 14.26
N ILE A 164 19.68 -5.77 13.56
CA ILE A 164 18.40 -6.47 13.56
C ILE A 164 18.37 -7.48 12.42
N ASP A 165 18.14 -8.74 12.75
CA ASP A 165 17.96 -9.81 11.77
C ASP A 165 16.60 -9.71 11.10
N TYR A 166 16.55 -10.03 9.81
CA TYR A 166 15.32 -9.98 9.01
C TYR A 166 15.30 -11.01 7.90
N MET A 167 14.10 -11.40 7.50
CA MET A 167 13.86 -12.05 6.21
C MET A 167 13.44 -10.98 5.19
N LEU A 168 13.84 -11.14 3.94
CA LEU A 168 13.45 -10.27 2.83
C LEU A 168 12.91 -11.12 1.67
N ASP A 169 11.63 -10.93 1.32
CA ASP A 169 11.04 -11.46 0.07
C ASP A 169 10.93 -10.32 -0.94
N LEU A 170 11.57 -10.49 -2.10
CA LEU A 170 11.44 -9.58 -3.24
C LEU A 170 10.39 -10.12 -4.20
N CYS A 171 9.40 -9.32 -4.52
CA CYS A 171 8.32 -9.74 -5.41
C CYS A 171 7.86 -8.61 -6.33
N SER A 172 7.22 -9.01 -7.43
CA SER A 172 6.57 -8.12 -8.38
C SER A 172 5.08 -8.46 -8.42
N ILE A 173 4.23 -7.47 -8.15
CA ILE A 173 2.78 -7.65 -8.15
C ILE A 173 2.16 -6.58 -9.05
N GLU A 174 1.28 -7.01 -9.94
CA GLU A 174 0.58 -6.09 -10.82
C GLU A 174 -0.33 -5.13 -10.05
N PHE A 175 -0.17 -3.83 -10.28
CA PHE A 175 -0.99 -2.75 -9.73
C PHE A 175 -1.16 -1.64 -10.77
N GLY A 176 -1.59 -2.02 -11.98
CA GLY A 176 -1.92 -1.10 -13.06
C GLY A 176 -3.25 -0.39 -12.84
N GLN A 177 -3.57 0.57 -13.69
CA GLN A 177 -4.79 1.37 -13.59
C GLN A 177 -5.80 0.98 -14.68
N PRO A 178 -6.97 0.44 -14.32
CA PRO A 178 -8.10 0.31 -15.22
C PRO A 178 -8.76 1.68 -15.44
N LEU A 179 -9.21 1.95 -16.67
CA LEU A 179 -9.68 3.26 -17.11
C LEU A 179 -10.90 3.11 -18.02
N ARG A 180 -11.84 4.05 -17.89
CA ARG A 180 -13.13 3.98 -18.58
C ARG A 180 -13.12 4.62 -19.95
N THR A 181 -12.38 5.71 -20.10
CA THR A 181 -12.28 6.47 -21.37
C THR A 181 -10.87 6.97 -21.57
N TRP A 182 -10.57 7.47 -22.78
CA TRP A 182 -9.31 8.14 -23.06
C TRP A 182 -9.12 9.41 -22.21
N GLN A 183 -10.17 10.18 -22.04
CA GLN A 183 -10.16 11.37 -21.19
C GLN A 183 -9.88 11.02 -19.72
N ASP A 184 -10.41 9.88 -19.24
CA ASP A 184 -10.09 9.38 -17.89
C ASP A 184 -8.60 9.00 -17.79
N ALA A 185 -8.01 8.42 -18.83
CA ALA A 185 -6.60 8.10 -18.89
C ALA A 185 -5.72 9.37 -18.87
N GLU A 186 -6.05 10.37 -19.67
CA GLU A 186 -5.36 11.68 -19.68
C GLU A 186 -5.44 12.36 -18.30
N ALA A 187 -6.63 12.39 -17.69
CA ALA A 187 -6.83 12.97 -16.37
C ALA A 187 -6.09 12.20 -15.27
N PHE A 188 -5.96 10.86 -15.39
CA PHE A 188 -5.15 10.06 -14.49
C PHE A 188 -3.67 10.40 -14.58
N VAL A 189 -3.12 10.46 -15.80
CA VAL A 189 -1.71 10.80 -16.00
C VAL A 189 -1.42 12.23 -15.53
N LEU A 190 -2.27 13.19 -15.89
CA LEU A 190 -2.12 14.60 -15.50
C LEU A 190 -2.17 14.78 -13.97
N SER A 191 -3.03 14.05 -13.25
CA SER A 191 -3.11 14.14 -11.78
C SER A 191 -1.82 13.66 -11.09
N ASN A 192 -1.07 12.75 -11.74
CA ASN A 192 0.19 12.23 -11.23
C ASN A 192 1.42 12.99 -11.73
N ALA A 193 1.31 13.64 -12.89
CA ALA A 193 2.35 14.44 -13.53
C ALA A 193 1.79 15.79 -14.01
N PRO A 194 1.45 16.71 -13.09
CA PRO A 194 0.77 17.97 -13.43
C PRO A 194 1.62 18.92 -14.30
N GLU A 195 2.91 18.66 -14.39
CA GLU A 195 3.87 19.41 -15.21
C GLU A 195 4.00 18.86 -16.64
N ALA A 196 3.36 17.72 -16.95
CA ALA A 196 3.40 17.11 -18.27
C ALA A 196 2.44 17.84 -19.21
N ASP A 197 2.93 18.16 -20.42
CA ASP A 197 2.06 18.70 -21.46
C ASP A 197 1.20 17.63 -22.13
N SER A 198 0.18 18.04 -22.87
CA SER A 198 -0.75 17.13 -23.53
C SER A 198 -0.09 16.22 -24.57
N GLY A 199 0.96 16.69 -25.23
CA GLY A 199 1.72 15.89 -26.21
C GLY A 199 2.45 14.73 -25.52
N GLU A 200 3.07 14.99 -24.38
CA GLU A 200 3.75 13.97 -23.57
C GLU A 200 2.79 12.97 -22.98
N ILE A 201 1.63 13.44 -22.48
CA ILE A 201 0.59 12.57 -21.92
C ILE A 201 0.09 11.62 -23.01
N ASN A 202 -0.26 12.16 -24.19
CA ASN A 202 -0.76 11.33 -25.29
C ASN A 202 0.31 10.36 -25.81
N ALA A 203 1.55 10.78 -26.00
CA ALA A 203 2.64 9.89 -26.39
C ALA A 203 2.83 8.74 -25.38
N PHE A 204 2.80 9.06 -24.08
CA PHE A 204 2.88 8.03 -23.03
C PHE A 204 1.69 7.07 -23.06
N LEU A 205 0.47 7.57 -23.26
CA LEU A 205 -0.72 6.74 -23.34
C LEU A 205 -0.71 5.85 -24.57
N ASP A 206 -0.38 6.40 -25.75
CA ASP A 206 -0.31 5.64 -27.00
C ASP A 206 0.68 4.46 -26.93
N GLU A 207 1.80 4.65 -26.20
CA GLU A 207 2.81 3.62 -26.02
C GLU A 207 2.41 2.54 -24.97
N ASN A 208 1.73 2.94 -23.90
CA ASN A 208 1.59 2.09 -22.72
C ASN A 208 0.18 1.55 -22.47
N ILE A 209 -0.88 2.19 -23.02
CA ILE A 209 -2.26 1.80 -22.77
C ILE A 209 -2.63 0.53 -23.54
N LYS A 210 -3.41 -0.34 -22.91
CA LYS A 210 -3.93 -1.57 -23.54
C LYS A 210 -5.45 -1.55 -23.59
N ARG A 211 -6.02 -2.07 -24.68
CA ARG A 211 -7.46 -2.36 -24.77
C ARG A 211 -7.73 -3.69 -24.08
N THR A 212 -8.73 -3.74 -23.23
CA THR A 212 -9.04 -4.92 -22.41
C THR A 212 -10.13 -5.80 -23.01
N GLY A 213 -10.99 -5.25 -23.85
CA GLY A 213 -12.23 -5.89 -24.31
C GLY A 213 -13.36 -5.92 -23.27
N ARG A 214 -13.16 -5.33 -22.07
CA ARG A 214 -14.19 -5.25 -21.03
C ARG A 214 -15.01 -3.97 -21.22
N GLU A 215 -16.30 -4.04 -20.89
CA GLU A 215 -17.21 -2.89 -20.99
C GLU A 215 -17.00 -1.88 -19.84
N ASP A 216 -16.74 -2.38 -18.62
CA ASP A 216 -16.53 -1.54 -17.43
C ASP A 216 -15.21 -0.77 -17.47
N PHE A 217 -14.14 -1.38 -17.98
CA PHE A 217 -12.81 -0.80 -18.11
C PHE A 217 -12.22 -1.16 -19.48
N PRO A 218 -12.60 -0.48 -20.56
CA PRO A 218 -12.10 -0.80 -21.91
C PRO A 218 -10.62 -0.51 -22.11
N LEU A 219 -10.01 0.29 -21.20
CA LEU A 219 -8.61 0.69 -21.25
C LEU A 219 -7.90 0.27 -19.96
N TYR A 220 -6.61 -0.04 -20.08
CA TYR A 220 -5.77 -0.43 -18.95
C TYR A 220 -4.34 0.05 -19.14
N LEU A 221 -3.78 0.70 -18.11
CA LEU A 221 -2.34 1.00 -18.01
C LEU A 221 -1.69 -0.06 -17.13
N PRO A 222 -0.95 -1.03 -17.70
CA PRO A 222 -0.29 -2.08 -16.92
C PRO A 222 0.88 -1.52 -16.11
N TYR A 223 1.02 -2.00 -14.89
CA TYR A 223 2.16 -1.67 -14.04
C TYR A 223 2.50 -2.81 -13.11
N GLN A 224 3.77 -3.20 -13.10
CA GLN A 224 4.32 -4.15 -12.13
C GLN A 224 4.96 -3.36 -10.99
N LYS A 225 4.40 -3.52 -9.79
CA LYS A 225 4.92 -2.88 -8.59
C LYS A 225 5.94 -3.78 -7.93
N GLU A 226 7.20 -3.36 -8.01
CA GLU A 226 8.32 -4.06 -7.39
C GLU A 226 8.35 -3.78 -5.89
N LEU A 227 8.30 -4.82 -5.06
CA LEU A 227 8.19 -4.74 -3.60
C LEU A 227 9.26 -5.54 -2.89
N GLY A 228 9.66 -5.06 -1.72
CA GLY A 228 10.38 -5.82 -0.72
C GLY A 228 9.54 -5.95 0.54
N ILE A 229 9.37 -7.18 1.01
CA ILE A 229 8.66 -7.52 2.23
C ILE A 229 9.72 -7.92 3.26
N PHE A 230 9.93 -7.06 4.24
CA PHE A 230 10.79 -7.34 5.39
C PHE A 230 9.96 -7.97 6.50
N VAL A 231 10.45 -9.05 7.07
CA VAL A 231 9.86 -9.72 8.23
C VAL A 231 10.92 -9.78 9.33
N VAL A 232 10.64 -9.13 10.44
CA VAL A 232 11.50 -9.08 11.63
C VAL A 232 10.81 -9.83 12.75
N ASP A 233 11.53 -10.71 13.44
CA ASP A 233 11.06 -11.31 14.68
C ASP A 233 11.30 -10.33 15.84
N ALA A 234 10.24 -9.92 16.52
CA ALA A 234 10.33 -8.94 17.60
C ALA A 234 10.90 -9.52 18.91
N ARG A 235 11.18 -10.82 18.95
CA ARG A 235 11.76 -11.53 20.10
C ARG A 235 13.25 -11.79 19.96
N SER A 236 13.85 -11.46 18.81
CA SER A 236 15.28 -11.62 18.53
C SER A 236 16.12 -10.48 19.07
#